data_d8256b67fba4f143d91059d2f7003e7d
#
_entry.id   d8256b67fba4f143d91059d2f7003e7d
#
_cell.length_a   1.000
_cell.length_b   1.000
_cell.length_c   1.000
_cell.angle_alpha   90.00
_cell.angle_beta   90.00
_cell.angle_gamma   90.00
#
_symmetry.space_group_name_H-M   'P 1'
#
loop_
_entity.id
_entity.type
_entity.pdbx_description
1 polymer ?
#
loop_
_entity_poly.entity_id
_entity_poly.type
_entity_poly.pdbx_seq_one_letter_code
_entity_poly.pdbx_strand_id
1 'polypeptide(L)'
;FIAMMGYISYFNVVKSRDIISSPYNKRQDSYADRVIRGKILDRNGNVLAQTNVAEDGTETREYPYNNIFAHVVGYTAQGKSGLESVSNFELLTSNAFFVDKLKNEFQDKKNQGDNVVTTLDTNLQEAAYDALGSNKGAVVVMDPNTGKILAMVSKPDFDPNTVSQNWNELSTSEDSVLLNRATQGQYAPGSTFKLVTTLEFMRENADFDSYSYNCTGSIESGDVTIHCYGGHVHGQVTLRDSLAYSCNTSFSNIGRSLNADTYKDTAQELLFNKKLPSVLPYSKSQFTLTSSDTEAERMMTAMGQGKTQVSPYHM
;
A
#
# COMPACT_ATOMS: atom_id res chain seq x y z
N PHE A 1 -19.14 35.84 -15.79
CA PHE A 1 -20.09 34.78 -16.18
C PHE A 1 -19.37 33.65 -16.93
N ILE A 2 -18.63 33.96 -18.01
CA ILE A 2 -17.86 32.99 -18.81
C ILE A 2 -16.86 32.21 -17.96
N ALA A 3 -16.11 32.85 -17.04
CA ALA A 3 -15.18 32.18 -16.13
C ALA A 3 -15.90 31.20 -15.18
N MET A 4 -17.11 31.54 -14.70
CA MET A 4 -17.91 30.63 -13.87
C MET A 4 -18.42 29.42 -14.68
N MET A 5 -18.85 29.63 -15.91
CA MET A 5 -19.26 28.53 -16.81
C MET A 5 -18.08 27.61 -17.11
N GLY A 6 -16.90 28.16 -17.39
CA GLY A 6 -15.68 27.39 -17.59
C GLY A 6 -15.29 26.60 -16.34
N TYR A 7 -15.37 27.20 -15.16
CA TYR A 7 -15.09 26.52 -13.88
C TYR A 7 -16.12 25.40 -13.59
N ILE A 8 -17.42 25.66 -13.81
CA ILE A 8 -18.46 24.63 -13.62
C ILE A 8 -18.24 23.45 -14.59
N SER A 9 -17.90 23.74 -15.84
CA SER A 9 -17.59 22.70 -16.83
C SER A 9 -16.35 21.90 -16.43
N TYR A 10 -15.27 22.58 -16.04
CA TYR A 10 -14.07 21.95 -15.50
C TYR A 10 -14.37 21.09 -14.26
N PHE A 11 -15.14 21.63 -13.31
CA PHE A 11 -15.54 20.93 -12.11
C PHE A 11 -16.33 19.65 -12.45
N ASN A 12 -17.33 19.76 -13.33
CA ASN A 12 -18.16 18.62 -13.72
C ASN A 12 -17.38 17.52 -14.46
N VAL A 13 -16.43 17.89 -15.31
CA VAL A 13 -15.69 16.93 -16.15
C VAL A 13 -14.50 16.34 -15.39
N VAL A 14 -13.79 17.17 -14.58
CA VAL A 14 -12.48 16.77 -14.00
C VAL A 14 -12.58 16.46 -12.51
N LYS A 15 -13.38 17.24 -11.75
CA LYS A 15 -13.40 17.15 -10.27
C LYS A 15 -14.61 16.44 -9.67
N SER A 16 -15.74 16.40 -10.38
CA SER A 16 -16.98 15.86 -9.82
C SER A 16 -16.82 14.37 -9.47
N ARG A 17 -16.13 13.62 -10.30
CA ARG A 17 -15.92 12.18 -10.10
C ARG A 17 -15.14 11.91 -8.80
N ASP A 18 -14.06 12.65 -8.57
CA ASP A 18 -13.24 12.51 -7.36
C ASP A 18 -14.05 12.83 -6.07
N ILE A 19 -14.98 13.79 -6.16
CA ILE A 19 -15.82 14.21 -5.02
C ILE A 19 -16.98 13.24 -4.82
N ILE A 20 -17.61 12.81 -5.91
CA ILE A 20 -18.74 11.86 -5.84
C ILE A 20 -18.25 10.51 -5.31
N SER A 21 -17.14 9.98 -5.79
CA SER A 21 -16.55 8.71 -5.36
C SER A 21 -15.75 8.80 -4.08
N SER A 22 -15.60 10.01 -3.49
CA SER A 22 -14.87 10.16 -2.22
C SER A 22 -15.49 9.30 -1.11
N PRO A 23 -14.69 8.47 -0.41
CA PRO A 23 -15.17 7.65 0.71
C PRO A 23 -15.73 8.48 1.89
N TYR A 24 -15.43 9.80 1.91
CA TYR A 24 -15.97 10.75 2.90
C TYR A 24 -17.33 11.33 2.51
N ASN A 25 -17.84 11.02 1.31
CA ASN A 25 -19.14 11.53 0.83
C ASN A 25 -20.31 10.72 1.41
N LYS A 26 -20.81 11.15 2.57
CA LYS A 26 -21.94 10.50 3.25
C LYS A 26 -23.25 10.44 2.43
N ARG A 27 -23.37 11.23 1.34
CA ARG A 27 -24.54 11.16 0.46
C ARG A 27 -24.62 9.84 -0.29
N GLN A 28 -23.49 9.13 -0.45
CA GLN A 28 -23.51 7.81 -1.06
C GLN A 28 -24.33 6.80 -0.25
N ASP A 29 -24.37 6.95 1.07
CA ASP A 29 -25.10 6.03 1.95
C ASP A 29 -26.63 6.11 1.73
N SER A 30 -27.15 7.25 1.23
CA SER A 30 -28.56 7.36 0.85
C SER A 30 -28.96 6.48 -0.36
N TYR A 31 -27.99 5.99 -1.13
CA TYR A 31 -28.26 5.03 -2.20
C TYR A 31 -28.46 3.60 -1.67
N ALA A 32 -27.96 3.30 -0.48
CA ALA A 32 -28.15 1.99 0.16
C ALA A 32 -29.62 1.63 0.39
N ASP A 33 -30.50 2.64 0.53
CA ASP A 33 -31.95 2.44 0.67
C ASP A 33 -32.60 1.94 -0.65
N ARG A 34 -31.94 2.13 -1.79
CA ARG A 34 -32.49 1.83 -3.12
C ARG A 34 -31.72 0.76 -3.89
N VAL A 35 -30.53 0.42 -3.42
CA VAL A 35 -29.60 -0.47 -4.13
C VAL A 35 -29.05 -1.50 -3.15
N ILE A 36 -29.18 -2.78 -3.50
CA ILE A 36 -28.49 -3.88 -2.84
C ILE A 36 -27.02 -3.77 -3.23
N ARG A 37 -26.12 -3.64 -2.24
CA ARG A 37 -24.69 -3.43 -2.47
C ARG A 37 -24.08 -4.54 -3.34
N GLY A 38 -23.36 -4.14 -4.39
CA GLY A 38 -22.72 -5.04 -5.36
C GLY A 38 -21.63 -5.91 -4.74
N LYS A 39 -21.14 -6.89 -5.50
CA LYS A 39 -20.10 -7.83 -5.09
C LYS A 39 -18.71 -7.26 -5.31
N ILE A 40 -17.76 -7.68 -4.47
CA ILE A 40 -16.34 -7.54 -4.74
C ILE A 40 -15.83 -8.91 -5.15
N LEU A 41 -15.19 -8.99 -6.30
CA LEU A 41 -14.72 -10.24 -6.91
C LEU A 41 -13.20 -10.21 -7.06
N ASP A 42 -12.57 -11.37 -6.98
CA ASP A 42 -11.19 -11.53 -7.41
C ASP A 42 -11.10 -11.52 -8.96
N ARG A 43 -9.90 -11.64 -9.51
CA ARG A 43 -9.65 -11.64 -10.96
C ARG A 43 -10.29 -12.83 -11.70
N ASN A 44 -10.62 -13.91 -10.99
CA ASN A 44 -11.18 -15.14 -11.50
C ASN A 44 -12.69 -15.23 -11.30
N GLY A 45 -13.31 -14.24 -10.66
CA GLY A 45 -14.74 -14.19 -10.36
C GLY A 45 -15.13 -14.80 -9.00
N ASN A 46 -14.16 -15.18 -8.16
CA ASN A 46 -14.43 -15.63 -6.80
C ASN A 46 -14.97 -14.47 -5.97
N VAL A 47 -15.99 -14.73 -5.16
CA VAL A 47 -16.66 -13.70 -4.36
C VAL A 47 -15.86 -13.41 -3.10
N LEU A 48 -15.33 -12.20 -2.99
CA LEU A 48 -14.60 -11.71 -1.80
C LEU A 48 -15.52 -11.00 -0.80
N ALA A 49 -16.59 -10.36 -1.30
CA ALA A 49 -17.67 -9.79 -0.49
C ALA A 49 -18.97 -9.77 -1.27
N GLN A 50 -20.09 -10.08 -0.61
CA GLN A 50 -21.43 -10.03 -1.21
C GLN A 50 -22.46 -9.62 -0.18
N THR A 51 -23.66 -9.21 -0.66
CA THR A 51 -24.82 -8.93 0.18
C THR A 51 -25.83 -10.05 -0.01
N ASN A 52 -26.17 -10.73 1.07
CA ASN A 52 -27.25 -11.70 1.13
C ASN A 52 -28.52 -11.00 1.57
N VAL A 53 -29.63 -11.29 0.90
CA VAL A 53 -30.95 -10.75 1.22
C VAL A 53 -31.81 -11.90 1.70
N ALA A 54 -32.27 -11.84 2.95
CA ALA A 54 -33.17 -12.81 3.54
C ALA A 54 -34.60 -12.65 3.00
N GLU A 55 -35.49 -13.62 3.27
CA GLU A 55 -36.89 -13.59 2.84
C GLU A 55 -37.66 -12.38 3.39
N ASP A 56 -37.29 -11.89 4.56
CA ASP A 56 -37.87 -10.71 5.20
C ASP A 56 -37.31 -9.37 4.67
N GLY A 57 -36.40 -9.43 3.68
CA GLY A 57 -35.72 -8.29 3.10
C GLY A 57 -34.50 -7.79 3.89
N THR A 58 -34.11 -8.46 4.97
CA THR A 58 -32.91 -8.11 5.74
C THR A 58 -31.65 -8.34 4.92
N GLU A 59 -30.80 -7.33 4.80
CA GLU A 59 -29.53 -7.37 4.07
C GLU A 59 -28.36 -7.63 5.02
N THR A 60 -27.56 -8.61 4.72
CA THR A 60 -26.35 -8.94 5.47
C THR A 60 -25.15 -8.99 4.54
N ARG A 61 -24.11 -8.19 4.85
CA ARG A 61 -22.84 -8.22 4.12
C ARG A 61 -22.01 -9.39 4.62
N GLU A 62 -21.55 -10.22 3.69
CA GLU A 62 -20.78 -11.44 3.93
C GLU A 62 -19.41 -11.35 3.28
N TYR A 63 -18.40 -11.84 3.99
CA TYR A 63 -17.01 -11.96 3.55
C TYR A 63 -16.59 -13.43 3.62
N PRO A 64 -16.72 -14.21 2.53
CA PRO A 64 -16.57 -15.67 2.54
C PRO A 64 -15.19 -16.16 2.97
N TYR A 65 -14.16 -15.34 2.80
CA TYR A 65 -12.78 -15.68 3.15
C TYR A 65 -12.35 -15.13 4.54
N ASN A 66 -13.29 -14.61 5.33
CA ASN A 66 -13.04 -14.11 6.68
C ASN A 66 -11.79 -13.21 6.76
N ASN A 67 -10.81 -13.58 7.58
CA ASN A 67 -9.60 -12.79 7.86
C ASN A 67 -8.65 -12.61 6.65
N ILE A 68 -8.67 -13.55 5.70
CA ILE A 68 -7.65 -13.63 4.64
C ILE A 68 -7.59 -12.36 3.78
N PHE A 69 -8.73 -11.71 3.55
CA PHE A 69 -8.83 -10.48 2.77
C PHE A 69 -9.17 -9.24 3.62
N ALA A 70 -9.19 -9.36 4.94
CA ALA A 70 -9.74 -8.34 5.85
C ALA A 70 -9.25 -6.92 5.56
N HIS A 71 -7.95 -6.71 5.38
CA HIS A 71 -7.39 -5.38 5.21
C HIS A 71 -7.54 -4.82 3.79
N VAL A 72 -7.50 -5.66 2.76
CA VAL A 72 -7.61 -5.21 1.38
C VAL A 72 -9.06 -5.02 0.96
N VAL A 73 -9.94 -5.97 1.30
CA VAL A 73 -11.38 -5.85 1.03
C VAL A 73 -12.02 -4.89 2.02
N GLY A 74 -11.69 -5.01 3.29
CA GLY A 74 -12.23 -4.15 4.35
C GLY A 74 -13.56 -4.64 4.90
N TYR A 75 -14.31 -3.70 5.46
CA TYR A 75 -15.60 -3.92 6.10
C TYR A 75 -16.54 -2.72 5.87
N THR A 76 -17.85 -2.90 6.13
CA THR A 76 -18.88 -1.85 6.04
C THR A 76 -19.45 -1.42 7.38
N ALA A 77 -19.16 -2.16 8.46
CA ALA A 77 -19.63 -1.87 9.81
C ALA A 77 -18.75 -0.81 10.50
N GLN A 78 -19.33 0.03 11.37
CA GLN A 78 -18.59 1.07 12.11
C GLN A 78 -17.77 2.03 11.21
N GLY A 79 -18.32 2.39 10.07
CA GLY A 79 -17.67 3.07 8.97
C GLY A 79 -17.37 2.11 7.81
N LYS A 80 -16.35 2.41 7.04
CA LYS A 80 -15.92 1.56 5.90
C LYS A 80 -14.41 1.58 5.80
N SER A 81 -13.82 0.47 5.37
CA SER A 81 -12.38 0.40 5.12
C SER A 81 -12.08 -0.34 3.82
N GLY A 82 -10.81 -0.36 3.40
CA GLY A 82 -10.36 -1.12 2.24
C GLY A 82 -11.15 -0.80 0.95
N LEU A 83 -11.35 -1.82 0.12
CA LEU A 83 -12.13 -1.72 -1.13
C LEU A 83 -13.60 -1.37 -0.88
N GLU A 84 -14.18 -1.81 0.24
CA GLU A 84 -15.53 -1.43 0.64
C GLU A 84 -15.69 0.10 0.78
N SER A 85 -14.65 0.79 1.21
CA SER A 85 -14.66 2.24 1.33
C SER A 85 -14.42 2.94 0.00
N VAL A 86 -13.35 2.57 -0.71
CA VAL A 86 -12.91 3.29 -1.91
C VAL A 86 -13.79 3.01 -3.13
N SER A 87 -14.47 1.87 -3.18
CA SER A 87 -15.41 1.49 -4.24
C SER A 87 -16.88 1.63 -3.79
N ASN A 88 -17.14 2.40 -2.73
CA ASN A 88 -18.50 2.52 -2.17
C ASN A 88 -19.50 3.05 -3.20
N PHE A 89 -19.08 4.00 -4.03
CA PHE A 89 -19.93 4.58 -5.07
C PHE A 89 -20.32 3.55 -6.14
N GLU A 90 -19.35 2.80 -6.66
CA GLU A 90 -19.57 1.75 -7.66
C GLU A 90 -20.49 0.66 -7.11
N LEU A 91 -20.22 0.21 -5.88
CA LEU A 91 -21.00 -0.85 -5.23
C LEU A 91 -22.46 -0.44 -4.93
N LEU A 92 -22.73 0.85 -4.82
CA LEU A 92 -24.08 1.42 -4.58
C LEU A 92 -24.69 2.07 -5.84
N THR A 93 -24.02 2.00 -6.99
CA THR A 93 -24.54 2.43 -8.27
C THR A 93 -25.05 1.23 -9.04
N SER A 94 -26.18 1.34 -9.70
CA SER A 94 -26.71 0.28 -10.56
C SER A 94 -26.71 0.76 -12.02
N ASN A 95 -25.99 0.07 -12.89
CA ASN A 95 -26.01 0.26 -14.34
C ASN A 95 -26.97 -0.71 -15.05
N ALA A 96 -27.90 -1.35 -14.30
CA ALA A 96 -28.94 -2.19 -14.87
C ALA A 96 -29.74 -1.46 -15.95
N PHE A 97 -30.28 -2.20 -16.92
CA PHE A 97 -31.11 -1.63 -17.98
C PHE A 97 -32.30 -0.86 -17.39
N PHE A 98 -32.68 0.23 -18.06
CA PHE A 98 -33.79 1.09 -17.61
C PHE A 98 -35.07 0.32 -17.36
N VAL A 99 -35.37 -0.69 -18.21
CA VAL A 99 -36.55 -1.53 -18.08
C VAL A 99 -36.53 -2.35 -16.78
N ASP A 100 -35.37 -2.89 -16.39
CA ASP A 100 -35.21 -3.65 -15.15
C ASP A 100 -35.37 -2.76 -13.93
N LYS A 101 -34.80 -1.55 -13.97
CA LYS A 101 -34.98 -0.56 -12.92
C LYS A 101 -36.44 -0.18 -12.73
N LEU A 102 -37.16 0.09 -13.83
CA LEU A 102 -38.56 0.42 -13.80
C LEU A 102 -39.41 -0.74 -13.25
N LYS A 103 -39.12 -1.98 -13.68
CA LYS A 103 -39.78 -3.19 -13.17
C LYS A 103 -39.56 -3.37 -11.66
N ASN A 104 -38.32 -3.18 -11.19
CA ASN A 104 -38.00 -3.27 -9.77
C ASN A 104 -38.72 -2.18 -8.95
N GLU A 105 -38.78 -0.96 -9.46
CA GLU A 105 -39.51 0.15 -8.85
C GLU A 105 -41.03 -0.14 -8.72
N PHE A 106 -41.64 -0.72 -9.74
CA PHE A 106 -43.03 -1.16 -9.68
C PHE A 106 -43.27 -2.33 -8.72
N GLN A 107 -42.25 -3.14 -8.41
CA GLN A 107 -42.32 -4.27 -7.49
C GLN A 107 -41.82 -3.93 -6.08
N ASP A 108 -41.51 -2.67 -5.82
CA ASP A 108 -40.91 -2.19 -4.58
C ASP A 108 -39.63 -2.96 -4.19
N LYS A 109 -38.82 -3.31 -5.22
CA LYS A 109 -37.58 -4.04 -5.07
C LYS A 109 -36.38 -3.13 -5.31
N LYS A 110 -35.34 -3.30 -4.49
CA LYS A 110 -34.06 -2.63 -4.70
C LYS A 110 -33.37 -3.11 -5.96
N ASN A 111 -32.64 -2.22 -6.63
CA ASN A 111 -31.77 -2.60 -7.75
C ASN A 111 -30.48 -3.24 -7.24
N GLN A 112 -29.87 -4.12 -8.04
CA GLN A 112 -28.54 -4.67 -7.73
C GLN A 112 -27.47 -3.65 -8.08
N GLY A 113 -26.55 -3.37 -7.17
CA GLY A 113 -25.37 -2.55 -7.39
C GLY A 113 -24.35 -3.24 -8.29
N ASP A 114 -23.48 -2.43 -8.89
CA ASP A 114 -22.44 -2.93 -9.79
C ASP A 114 -21.38 -3.70 -9.02
N ASN A 115 -20.80 -4.71 -9.68
CA ASN A 115 -19.73 -5.50 -9.10
C ASN A 115 -18.37 -4.84 -9.35
N VAL A 116 -17.48 -4.93 -8.39
CA VAL A 116 -16.08 -4.51 -8.50
C VAL A 116 -15.22 -5.75 -8.69
N VAL A 117 -14.56 -5.85 -9.84
CA VAL A 117 -13.59 -6.92 -10.13
C VAL A 117 -12.19 -6.39 -9.83
N THR A 118 -11.48 -7.07 -8.93
CA THR A 118 -10.13 -6.71 -8.52
C THR A 118 -9.07 -7.45 -9.33
N THR A 119 -7.80 -7.11 -9.11
CA THR A 119 -6.66 -7.86 -9.64
C THR A 119 -6.18 -8.95 -8.69
N LEU A 120 -6.78 -9.07 -7.50
CA LEU A 120 -6.42 -10.06 -6.50
C LEU A 120 -6.64 -11.48 -7.05
N ASP A 121 -5.80 -12.39 -6.61
CA ASP A 121 -5.88 -13.82 -6.91
C ASP A 121 -6.01 -14.56 -5.59
N THR A 122 -7.12 -15.28 -5.42
CA THR A 122 -7.44 -15.96 -4.17
C THR A 122 -6.36 -16.96 -3.78
N ASN A 123 -5.84 -17.75 -4.73
CA ASN A 123 -4.82 -18.74 -4.42
C ASN A 123 -3.51 -18.11 -3.95
N LEU A 124 -3.08 -16.99 -4.58
CA LEU A 124 -1.89 -16.25 -4.16
C LEU A 124 -2.11 -15.57 -2.81
N GLN A 125 -3.31 -15.06 -2.56
CA GLN A 125 -3.66 -14.43 -1.28
C GLN A 125 -3.60 -15.44 -0.13
N GLU A 126 -4.19 -16.62 -0.30
CA GLU A 126 -4.16 -17.72 0.67
C GLU A 126 -2.72 -18.18 0.92
N ALA A 127 -1.94 -18.43 -0.15
CA ALA A 127 -0.55 -18.82 -0.03
C ALA A 127 0.31 -17.76 0.71
N ALA A 128 0.09 -16.47 0.42
CA ALA A 128 0.77 -15.37 1.10
C ALA A 128 0.36 -15.25 2.58
N TYR A 129 -0.93 -15.46 2.85
CA TYR A 129 -1.48 -15.45 4.20
C TYR A 129 -0.90 -16.58 5.07
N ASP A 130 -0.83 -17.79 4.51
CA ASP A 130 -0.27 -18.96 5.18
C ASP A 130 1.25 -18.82 5.37
N ALA A 131 1.97 -18.31 4.37
CA ALA A 131 3.41 -18.07 4.45
C ALA A 131 3.79 -17.04 5.53
N LEU A 132 2.97 -16.01 5.76
CA LEU A 132 3.18 -15.06 6.85
C LEU A 132 2.95 -15.70 8.22
N GLY A 133 2.11 -16.74 8.30
CA GLY A 133 1.85 -17.49 9.53
C GLY A 133 1.34 -16.60 10.67
N SER A 134 1.94 -16.71 11.85
CA SER A 134 1.63 -15.91 13.03
C SER A 134 2.47 -14.63 13.16
N ASN A 135 3.32 -14.33 12.17
CA ASN A 135 4.18 -13.16 12.25
C ASN A 135 3.37 -11.87 12.05
N LYS A 136 3.71 -10.82 12.79
CA LYS A 136 3.20 -9.47 12.56
C LYS A 136 3.94 -8.86 11.36
N GLY A 137 3.20 -8.40 10.37
CA GLY A 137 3.80 -7.82 9.17
C GLY A 137 2.85 -7.79 7.98
N ALA A 138 3.42 -7.72 6.78
CA ALA A 138 2.65 -7.70 5.54
C ALA A 138 3.36 -8.45 4.42
N VAL A 139 2.56 -8.95 3.48
CA VAL A 139 3.03 -9.50 2.19
C VAL A 139 2.31 -8.77 1.07
N VAL A 140 3.04 -8.34 0.06
CA VAL A 140 2.49 -7.78 -1.19
C VAL A 140 3.05 -8.59 -2.35
N VAL A 141 2.16 -9.11 -3.19
CA VAL A 141 2.51 -9.79 -4.44
C VAL A 141 2.05 -8.93 -5.59
N MET A 142 2.98 -8.51 -6.44
CA MET A 142 2.74 -7.60 -7.55
C MET A 142 3.25 -8.18 -8.86
N ASP A 143 2.52 -7.98 -9.94
CA ASP A 143 3.02 -8.22 -11.30
C ASP A 143 3.95 -7.06 -11.68
N PRO A 144 5.26 -7.30 -11.90
CA PRO A 144 6.22 -6.23 -12.17
C PRO A 144 6.02 -5.54 -13.51
N ASN A 145 5.34 -6.18 -14.47
CA ASN A 145 5.10 -5.60 -15.79
C ASN A 145 3.90 -4.65 -15.83
N THR A 146 2.92 -4.86 -14.95
CA THR A 146 1.66 -4.11 -14.99
C THR A 146 1.39 -3.30 -13.71
N GLY A 147 2.12 -3.57 -12.63
CA GLY A 147 1.87 -3.01 -11.30
C GLY A 147 0.59 -3.54 -10.63
N LYS A 148 -0.04 -4.57 -11.19
CA LYS A 148 -1.26 -5.16 -10.61
C LYS A 148 -0.92 -5.86 -9.31
N ILE A 149 -1.67 -5.54 -8.25
CA ILE A 149 -1.59 -6.24 -6.97
C ILE A 149 -2.36 -7.55 -7.08
N LEU A 150 -1.66 -8.67 -6.88
CA LEU A 150 -2.22 -10.02 -6.96
C LEU A 150 -2.55 -10.57 -5.57
N ALA A 151 -1.79 -10.18 -4.54
CA ALA A 151 -2.11 -10.45 -3.15
C ALA A 151 -1.63 -9.31 -2.24
N MET A 152 -2.37 -9.07 -1.16
CA MET A 152 -2.04 -8.08 -0.14
C MET A 152 -2.51 -8.57 1.21
N VAL A 153 -1.58 -9.01 2.05
CA VAL A 153 -1.81 -9.54 3.39
C VAL A 153 -1.25 -8.57 4.42
N SER A 154 -1.98 -8.40 5.52
CA SER A 154 -1.51 -7.67 6.70
C SER A 154 -1.91 -8.44 7.96
N LYS A 155 -1.00 -8.60 8.92
CA LYS A 155 -1.25 -9.25 10.22
C LYS A 155 -0.64 -8.41 11.37
N PRO A 156 -1.27 -8.45 12.58
CA PRO A 156 -2.48 -9.19 12.94
C PRO A 156 -3.69 -8.68 12.16
N ASP A 157 -4.68 -9.53 12.04
CA ASP A 157 -5.89 -9.31 11.26
C ASP A 157 -7.16 -9.42 12.12
N PHE A 158 -8.30 -9.36 11.48
CA PHE A 158 -9.63 -9.43 12.08
C PHE A 158 -10.60 -10.11 11.12
N ASP A 159 -11.72 -10.62 11.64
CA ASP A 159 -12.83 -11.10 10.80
C ASP A 159 -13.77 -9.94 10.47
N PRO A 160 -13.90 -9.53 9.19
CA PRO A 160 -14.79 -8.45 8.78
C PRO A 160 -16.28 -8.74 9.04
N ASN A 161 -16.66 -10.03 9.14
CA ASN A 161 -18.04 -10.43 9.47
C ASN A 161 -18.41 -10.07 10.91
N THR A 162 -17.44 -9.93 11.82
CA THR A 162 -17.67 -9.72 13.26
C THR A 162 -17.25 -8.33 13.77
N VAL A 163 -16.89 -7.41 12.87
CA VAL A 163 -16.41 -6.06 13.24
C VAL A 163 -17.39 -5.32 14.11
N SER A 164 -18.71 -5.40 13.83
CA SER A 164 -19.73 -4.71 14.65
C SER A 164 -19.73 -5.15 16.10
N GLN A 165 -19.57 -6.45 16.34
CA GLN A 165 -19.61 -7.05 17.68
C GLN A 165 -18.32 -6.76 18.45
N ASN A 166 -17.17 -6.76 17.75
CA ASN A 166 -15.84 -6.70 18.35
C ASN A 166 -15.19 -5.31 18.24
N TRP A 167 -15.94 -4.27 17.84
CA TRP A 167 -15.40 -2.94 17.53
C TRP A 167 -14.54 -2.35 18.65
N ASN A 168 -15.00 -2.42 19.88
CA ASN A 168 -14.28 -1.85 21.03
C ASN A 168 -12.90 -2.52 21.20
N GLU A 169 -12.83 -3.84 21.09
CA GLU A 169 -11.58 -4.60 21.16
C GLU A 169 -10.67 -4.26 19.99
N LEU A 170 -11.20 -4.31 18.76
CA LEU A 170 -10.43 -4.04 17.54
C LEU A 170 -9.88 -2.62 17.48
N SER A 171 -10.71 -1.62 17.87
CA SER A 171 -10.33 -0.20 17.78
C SER A 171 -9.36 0.26 18.86
N THR A 172 -9.29 -0.45 19.99
CA THR A 172 -8.38 -0.16 21.11
C THR A 172 -7.22 -1.11 21.22
N SER A 173 -7.08 -2.03 20.26
CA SER A 173 -6.01 -3.03 20.24
C SER A 173 -4.62 -2.36 20.18
N GLU A 174 -3.76 -2.68 21.14
CA GLU A 174 -2.35 -2.24 21.16
C GLU A 174 -1.59 -2.74 19.93
N ASP A 175 -2.01 -3.86 19.36
CA ASP A 175 -1.44 -4.44 18.16
C ASP A 175 -1.89 -3.73 16.86
N SER A 176 -2.75 -2.73 16.96
CA SER A 176 -3.28 -2.00 15.80
C SER A 176 -3.80 -2.95 14.70
N VAL A 177 -4.69 -3.85 15.07
CA VAL A 177 -5.21 -4.92 14.18
C VAL A 177 -5.95 -4.38 12.96
N LEU A 178 -6.52 -3.17 13.04
CA LEU A 178 -7.20 -2.53 11.91
C LEU A 178 -6.25 -1.86 10.91
N LEU A 179 -4.95 -1.74 11.23
CA LEU A 179 -3.97 -1.10 10.38
C LEU A 179 -3.60 -2.00 9.20
N ASN A 180 -3.81 -1.54 7.97
CA ASN A 180 -3.25 -2.21 6.80
C ASN A 180 -1.73 -1.96 6.73
N ARG A 181 -0.95 -2.88 7.27
CA ARG A 181 0.51 -2.78 7.32
C ARG A 181 1.16 -2.78 5.95
N ALA A 182 0.50 -3.35 4.94
CA ALA A 182 1.01 -3.38 3.58
C ALA A 182 1.10 -1.97 2.97
N THR A 183 0.09 -1.13 3.21
CA THR A 183 0.01 0.23 2.62
C THR A 183 0.29 1.34 3.61
N GLN A 184 -0.05 1.16 4.89
CA GLN A 184 0.02 2.20 5.92
C GLN A 184 1.14 1.98 6.95
N GLY A 185 1.69 0.76 7.05
CA GLY A 185 2.85 0.49 7.89
C GLY A 185 4.08 1.24 7.37
N GLN A 186 4.90 1.77 8.29
CA GLN A 186 6.13 2.49 7.96
C GLN A 186 7.31 1.79 8.61
N TYR A 187 8.25 1.34 7.79
CA TYR A 187 9.39 0.54 8.21
C TYR A 187 10.68 1.10 7.64
N ALA A 188 11.78 0.92 8.35
CA ALA A 188 13.09 1.11 7.76
C ALA A 188 13.28 0.09 6.62
N PRO A 189 13.62 0.53 5.40
CA PRO A 189 13.71 -0.37 4.23
C PRO A 189 14.84 -1.40 4.35
N GLY A 190 15.85 -1.11 5.17
CA GLY A 190 17.02 -1.98 5.29
C GLY A 190 17.74 -2.17 3.97
N SER A 191 18.29 -3.35 3.76
CA SER A 191 19.14 -3.65 2.59
C SER A 191 18.44 -3.53 1.24
N THR A 192 17.12 -3.50 1.17
CA THR A 192 16.40 -3.24 -0.09
C THR A 192 16.67 -1.82 -0.60
N PHE A 193 16.90 -0.86 0.30
CA PHE A 193 17.22 0.52 -0.08
C PHE A 193 18.60 0.67 -0.75
N LYS A 194 19.49 -0.30 -0.61
CA LYS A 194 20.78 -0.30 -1.31
C LYS A 194 20.63 -0.24 -2.82
N LEU A 195 19.49 -0.67 -3.38
CA LEU A 195 19.17 -0.48 -4.80
C LEU A 195 19.07 1.01 -5.17
N VAL A 196 18.40 1.81 -4.31
CA VAL A 196 18.28 3.26 -4.51
C VAL A 196 19.65 3.94 -4.37
N THR A 197 20.42 3.53 -3.38
CA THR A 197 21.81 3.99 -3.16
C THR A 197 22.71 3.66 -4.35
N THR A 198 22.59 2.43 -4.88
CA THR A 198 23.35 2.02 -6.06
C THR A 198 22.99 2.87 -7.27
N LEU A 199 21.70 3.12 -7.50
CA LEU A 199 21.23 3.95 -8.61
C LEU A 199 21.82 5.37 -8.52
N GLU A 200 21.79 5.98 -7.35
CA GLU A 200 22.38 7.32 -7.15
C GLU A 200 23.87 7.31 -7.34
N PHE A 201 24.58 6.33 -6.76
CA PHE A 201 26.03 6.21 -6.92
C PHE A 201 26.44 6.10 -8.39
N MET A 202 25.71 5.31 -9.19
CA MET A 202 25.96 5.18 -10.64
C MET A 202 25.67 6.47 -11.41
N ARG A 203 24.72 7.28 -10.96
CA ARG A 203 24.41 8.59 -11.58
C ARG A 203 25.47 9.64 -11.31
N GLU A 204 25.98 9.66 -10.10
CA GLU A 204 27.03 10.62 -9.71
C GLU A 204 28.43 10.23 -10.23
N ASN A 205 28.68 8.96 -10.52
CA ASN A 205 30.00 8.45 -10.83
C ASN A 205 29.99 7.73 -12.18
N ALA A 206 30.51 8.39 -13.22
CA ALA A 206 30.61 7.79 -14.56
C ALA A 206 31.50 6.53 -14.61
N ASP A 207 32.44 6.41 -13.68
CA ASP A 207 33.37 5.28 -13.54
C ASP A 207 33.00 4.37 -12.34
N PHE A 208 31.70 4.15 -12.11
CA PHE A 208 31.22 3.32 -11.01
C PHE A 208 31.71 1.87 -11.05
N ASP A 209 32.08 1.36 -12.22
CA ASP A 209 32.64 0.02 -12.40
C ASP A 209 34.04 -0.13 -11.77
N SER A 210 34.77 0.97 -11.60
CA SER A 210 36.06 0.99 -10.93
C SER A 210 35.97 0.98 -9.41
N TYR A 211 34.76 1.12 -8.86
CA TYR A 211 34.57 1.14 -7.41
C TYR A 211 35.12 -0.11 -6.75
N SER A 212 35.93 0.12 -5.72
CA SER A 212 36.54 -0.95 -4.93
C SER A 212 36.66 -0.52 -3.47
N TYR A 213 36.29 -1.42 -2.57
CA TYR A 213 36.29 -1.20 -1.14
C TYR A 213 36.79 -2.43 -0.39
N ASN A 214 37.66 -2.24 0.61
CA ASN A 214 38.11 -3.34 1.47
C ASN A 214 37.28 -3.42 2.74
N CYS A 215 36.32 -4.34 2.78
CA CYS A 215 35.44 -4.56 3.92
C CYS A 215 36.15 -5.34 5.01
N THR A 216 36.36 -4.70 6.17
CA THR A 216 36.93 -5.30 7.39
C THR A 216 35.88 -5.73 8.39
N GLY A 217 34.57 -5.69 8.02
CA GLY A 217 33.46 -6.08 8.89
C GLY A 217 32.84 -4.91 9.67
N SER A 218 33.56 -3.79 9.83
CA SER A 218 33.04 -2.55 10.46
C SER A 218 33.56 -1.30 9.77
N ILE A 219 32.86 -0.17 9.95
CA ILE A 219 33.25 1.16 9.53
C ILE A 219 32.76 2.17 10.57
N GLU A 220 33.55 3.21 10.81
CA GLU A 220 33.31 4.19 11.88
C GLU A 220 33.08 5.59 11.30
N SER A 221 32.24 6.37 12.00
CA SER A 221 32.08 7.80 11.81
C SER A 221 31.75 8.45 13.16
N GLY A 222 32.69 9.19 13.73
CA GLY A 222 32.60 9.71 15.09
C GLY A 222 32.38 8.58 16.09
N ASP A 223 31.34 8.69 16.91
CA ASP A 223 30.99 7.69 17.93
C ASP A 223 30.11 6.53 17.38
N VAL A 224 29.81 6.54 16.08
CA VAL A 224 28.95 5.54 15.44
C VAL A 224 29.77 4.50 14.72
N THR A 225 29.63 3.23 15.10
CA THR A 225 30.22 2.09 14.40
C THR A 225 29.14 1.27 13.69
N ILE A 226 29.27 1.08 12.40
CA ILE A 226 28.37 0.27 11.58
C ILE A 226 29.07 -1.05 11.27
N HIS A 227 28.34 -2.16 11.52
CA HIS A 227 28.86 -3.51 11.26
C HIS A 227 28.15 -4.17 10.08
N CYS A 228 28.85 -5.03 9.36
CA CYS A 228 28.21 -6.01 8.51
C CYS A 228 27.43 -7.01 9.36
N TYR A 229 26.37 -7.62 8.79
CA TYR A 229 25.54 -8.59 9.49
C TYR A 229 26.42 -9.74 10.03
N GLY A 230 26.23 -10.06 11.32
CA GLY A 230 27.01 -11.10 11.98
C GLY A 230 28.53 -10.82 12.06
N GLY A 231 28.99 -9.58 11.80
CA GLY A 231 30.41 -9.24 11.82
C GLY A 231 31.20 -9.77 10.62
N HIS A 232 30.53 -10.19 9.54
CA HIS A 232 31.18 -10.74 8.35
C HIS A 232 32.17 -9.77 7.73
N VAL A 233 33.38 -10.28 7.42
CA VAL A 233 34.44 -9.60 6.67
C VAL A 233 34.38 -10.06 5.21
N HIS A 234 34.01 -9.16 4.29
CA HIS A 234 33.89 -9.53 2.87
C HIS A 234 35.20 -9.35 2.09
N GLY A 235 36.21 -8.69 2.67
CA GLY A 235 37.48 -8.37 2.00
C GLY A 235 37.27 -7.34 0.88
N GLN A 236 38.04 -7.50 -0.21
CA GLN A 236 37.94 -6.61 -1.34
C GLN A 236 36.66 -6.85 -2.13
N VAL A 237 35.82 -5.83 -2.25
CA VAL A 237 34.52 -5.88 -2.94
C VAL A 237 34.40 -4.77 -3.99
N THR A 238 33.86 -5.10 -5.14
CA THR A 238 33.39 -4.16 -6.17
C THR A 238 31.99 -3.64 -5.80
N LEU A 239 31.44 -2.70 -6.58
CA LEU A 239 30.04 -2.26 -6.42
C LEU A 239 29.07 -3.44 -6.54
N ARG A 240 29.29 -4.31 -7.55
CA ARG A 240 28.49 -5.52 -7.77
C ARG A 240 28.58 -6.48 -6.58
N ASP A 241 29.77 -6.75 -6.07
CA ASP A 241 29.97 -7.63 -4.91
C ASP A 241 29.37 -7.03 -3.65
N SER A 242 29.46 -5.71 -3.48
CA SER A 242 28.86 -4.98 -2.36
C SER A 242 27.35 -5.16 -2.32
N LEU A 243 26.68 -5.12 -3.48
CA LEU A 243 25.25 -5.36 -3.59
C LEU A 243 24.92 -6.85 -3.40
N ALA A 244 25.65 -7.75 -4.05
CA ALA A 244 25.43 -9.19 -3.99
C ALA A 244 25.58 -9.76 -2.57
N TYR A 245 26.59 -9.28 -1.82
CA TYR A 245 26.82 -9.69 -0.42
C TYR A 245 26.06 -8.82 0.58
N SER A 246 25.33 -7.82 0.10
CA SER A 246 24.65 -6.85 0.96
C SER A 246 25.58 -6.21 2.00
N CYS A 247 26.80 -5.84 1.58
CA CYS A 247 27.85 -5.33 2.44
C CYS A 247 27.49 -3.97 3.05
N ASN A 248 27.20 -3.93 4.35
CA ASN A 248 26.81 -2.69 5.04
C ASN A 248 27.92 -1.65 5.01
N THR A 249 29.16 -2.07 5.29
CA THR A 249 30.30 -1.13 5.38
C THR A 249 30.64 -0.51 4.04
N SER A 250 30.53 -1.26 2.93
CA SER A 250 30.72 -0.72 1.59
C SER A 250 29.62 0.31 1.24
N PHE A 251 28.34 -0.01 1.52
CA PHE A 251 27.25 0.94 1.29
C PHE A 251 27.33 2.18 2.19
N SER A 252 27.79 2.03 3.42
CA SER A 252 28.11 3.17 4.30
C SER A 252 29.22 4.03 3.70
N ASN A 253 30.27 3.41 3.15
CA ASN A 253 31.35 4.15 2.46
C ASN A 253 30.83 4.90 1.22
N ILE A 254 29.96 4.28 0.43
CA ILE A 254 29.26 4.95 -0.69
C ILE A 254 28.44 6.13 -0.16
N GLY A 255 27.63 5.93 0.88
CA GLY A 255 26.74 6.96 1.44
C GLY A 255 27.45 8.21 1.90
N ARG A 256 28.67 8.11 2.42
CA ARG A 256 29.45 9.29 2.84
C ARG A 256 29.91 10.16 1.66
N SER A 257 30.01 9.60 0.45
CA SER A 257 30.44 10.31 -0.75
C SER A 257 29.30 10.92 -1.56
N LEU A 258 28.06 10.44 -1.39
CA LEU A 258 26.90 10.91 -2.15
C LEU A 258 26.49 12.35 -1.77
N ASN A 259 26.04 13.09 -2.78
CA ASN A 259 25.40 14.38 -2.57
C ASN A 259 23.97 14.15 -2.07
N ALA A 260 23.61 14.77 -0.93
CA ALA A 260 22.31 14.56 -0.30
C ALA A 260 21.14 15.10 -1.15
N ASP A 261 21.34 16.16 -1.94
CA ASP A 261 20.28 16.78 -2.74
C ASP A 261 19.97 15.92 -3.97
N THR A 262 20.98 15.47 -4.72
CA THR A 262 20.79 14.57 -5.88
C THR A 262 20.26 13.21 -5.43
N TYR A 263 20.70 12.70 -4.28
CA TYR A 263 20.19 11.48 -3.70
C TYR A 263 18.70 11.58 -3.34
N LYS A 264 18.31 12.74 -2.81
CA LYS A 264 16.89 13.03 -2.56
C LYS A 264 16.09 13.10 -3.86
N ASP A 265 16.64 13.68 -4.92
CA ASP A 265 15.98 13.75 -6.22
C ASP A 265 15.77 12.35 -6.80
N THR A 266 16.77 11.47 -6.73
CA THR A 266 16.66 10.06 -7.12
C THR A 266 15.59 9.33 -6.29
N ALA A 267 15.57 9.52 -4.96
CA ALA A 267 14.53 8.95 -4.12
C ALA A 267 13.13 9.48 -4.50
N GLN A 268 13.00 10.77 -4.84
CA GLN A 268 11.74 11.36 -5.29
C GLN A 268 11.29 10.87 -6.67
N GLU A 269 12.19 10.56 -7.59
CA GLU A 269 11.84 9.90 -8.85
C GLU A 269 11.23 8.52 -8.61
N LEU A 270 11.69 7.82 -7.58
CA LEU A 270 11.14 6.56 -7.09
C LEU A 270 9.95 6.75 -6.13
N LEU A 271 9.33 7.93 -6.14
CA LEU A 271 8.12 8.32 -5.40
C LEU A 271 8.28 8.47 -3.87
N PHE A 272 9.46 8.45 -3.30
CA PHE A 272 9.63 8.90 -1.92
C PHE A 272 9.18 10.36 -1.78
N ASN A 273 8.55 10.72 -0.68
CA ASN A 273 7.97 12.04 -0.43
C ASN A 273 6.87 12.48 -1.42
N LYS A 274 6.45 11.62 -2.34
CA LYS A 274 5.41 11.87 -3.35
C LYS A 274 4.19 10.98 -3.15
N LYS A 275 3.14 11.23 -3.94
CA LYS A 275 1.94 10.39 -3.96
C LYS A 275 2.22 9.09 -4.69
N LEU A 276 1.76 7.97 -4.12
CA LEU A 276 1.78 6.66 -4.77
C LEU A 276 0.51 6.46 -5.63
N PRO A 277 0.59 5.67 -6.69
CA PRO A 277 -0.55 5.31 -7.53
C PRO A 277 -1.40 4.22 -6.85
N SER A 278 -1.98 4.53 -5.67
CA SER A 278 -2.82 3.60 -4.91
C SER A 278 -4.24 4.12 -4.80
N VAL A 279 -5.22 3.24 -4.96
CA VAL A 279 -6.63 3.52 -4.65
C VAL A 279 -6.92 3.35 -3.16
N LEU A 280 -6.18 2.45 -2.48
CA LEU A 280 -6.31 2.23 -1.04
C LEU A 280 -5.61 3.35 -0.25
N PRO A 281 -6.09 3.66 0.96
CA PRO A 281 -5.37 4.52 1.89
C PRO A 281 -3.94 4.01 2.14
N TYR A 282 -2.97 4.90 2.13
CA TYR A 282 -1.56 4.57 2.34
C TYR A 282 -0.83 5.67 3.11
N SER A 283 0.27 5.30 3.75
CA SER A 283 1.22 6.24 4.33
C SER A 283 2.30 6.59 3.31
N LYS A 284 2.59 7.89 3.17
CA LYS A 284 3.63 8.36 2.26
C LYS A 284 5.00 7.95 2.78
N SER A 285 5.80 7.30 1.96
CA SER A 285 7.19 6.97 2.29
C SER A 285 8.04 8.23 2.40
N GLN A 286 9.01 8.20 3.31
CA GLN A 286 9.80 9.37 3.69
C GLN A 286 11.28 9.12 3.43
N PHE A 287 11.89 10.00 2.66
CA PHE A 287 13.33 10.17 2.56
C PHE A 287 13.66 11.55 3.09
N THR A 288 14.38 11.61 4.21
CA THR A 288 14.57 12.85 4.99
C THR A 288 15.99 13.38 4.99
N LEU A 289 16.94 12.68 4.31
CA LEU A 289 18.34 13.09 4.27
C LEU A 289 18.50 14.50 3.66
N THR A 290 19.35 15.29 4.28
CA THR A 290 19.70 16.67 3.88
C THR A 290 21.22 16.88 3.91
N SER A 291 21.69 17.95 3.29
CA SER A 291 23.11 18.33 3.31
C SER A 291 23.64 18.68 4.71
N SER A 292 22.75 19.00 5.67
CA SER A 292 23.11 19.30 7.06
C SER A 292 23.23 18.06 7.96
N ASP A 293 22.82 16.89 7.47
CA ASP A 293 22.90 15.64 8.25
C ASP A 293 24.36 15.19 8.41
N THR A 294 24.64 14.52 9.52
CA THR A 294 25.97 14.01 9.86
C THR A 294 26.43 12.93 8.89
N GLU A 295 27.75 12.69 8.84
CA GLU A 295 28.31 11.59 8.05
C GLU A 295 27.70 10.25 8.46
N ALA A 296 27.53 9.99 9.76
CA ALA A 296 26.90 8.79 10.27
C ALA A 296 25.45 8.59 9.77
N GLU A 297 24.65 9.67 9.70
CA GLU A 297 23.29 9.64 9.15
C GLU A 297 23.28 9.34 7.65
N ARG A 298 24.21 9.88 6.87
CA ARG A 298 24.39 9.55 5.45
C ARG A 298 24.74 8.08 5.27
N MET A 299 25.68 7.57 6.07
CA MET A 299 26.11 6.17 6.05
C MET A 299 24.95 5.23 6.38
N MET A 300 24.17 5.50 7.43
CA MET A 300 23.00 4.73 7.81
C MET A 300 21.91 4.78 6.75
N THR A 301 21.62 5.94 6.20
CA THR A 301 20.62 6.11 5.13
C THR A 301 20.97 5.25 3.92
N ALA A 302 22.24 5.23 3.50
CA ALA A 302 22.69 4.48 2.32
C ALA A 302 22.51 2.96 2.44
N MET A 303 22.47 2.41 3.64
CA MET A 303 22.16 0.99 3.86
C MET A 303 20.70 0.73 4.26
N GLY A 304 19.83 1.78 4.17
CA GLY A 304 18.40 1.65 4.45
C GLY A 304 18.03 1.66 5.92
N GLN A 305 18.88 2.21 6.75
CA GLN A 305 18.62 2.47 8.16
C GLN A 305 18.43 3.98 8.39
N GLY A 306 18.37 4.42 9.63
CA GLY A 306 18.18 5.84 9.94
C GLY A 306 16.72 6.27 9.86
N LYS A 307 16.48 7.47 9.32
CA LYS A 307 15.16 8.13 9.33
C LYS A 307 14.28 7.80 8.11
N THR A 308 14.81 7.10 7.11
CA THR A 308 14.06 6.70 5.90
C THR A 308 13.01 5.66 6.27
N GLN A 309 11.77 5.89 5.84
CA GLN A 309 10.65 5.00 6.10
C GLN A 309 9.87 4.71 4.81
N VAL A 310 9.43 3.47 4.67
CA VAL A 310 8.71 3.00 3.48
C VAL A 310 7.64 1.99 3.88
N SER A 311 6.53 1.97 3.13
CA SER A 311 5.56 0.88 3.25
C SER A 311 5.96 -0.31 2.39
N PRO A 312 5.57 -1.55 2.74
CA PRO A 312 5.81 -2.74 1.91
C PRO A 312 5.25 -2.59 0.49
N TYR A 313 4.12 -1.90 0.33
CA TYR A 313 3.51 -1.61 -0.97
C TYR A 313 4.39 -0.72 -1.85
N HIS A 314 5.12 0.22 -1.26
CA HIS A 314 5.98 1.14 -2.02
C HIS A 314 7.32 0.50 -2.38
N MET A 315 7.94 -0.28 -1.49
CA MET A 315 9.25 -0.91 -1.67
C MET A 315 9.20 -2.11 -2.60
#